data_029286858d607c4bd98d3e4cb53abfa4
#
_entry.id   029286858d607c4bd98d3e4cb53abfa4
#
_cell.length_a   1.000
_cell.length_b   1.000
_cell.length_c   1.000
_cell.angle_alpha   90.00
_cell.angle_beta   90.00
_cell.angle_gamma   90.00
#
_symmetry.space_group_name_H-M   'P 1'
#
loop_
_entity.id
_entity.type
_entity.pdbx_description
1 polymer ?
#
loop_
_entity_poly.entity_id
_entity_poly.type
_entity_poly.pdbx_seq_one_letter_code
_entity_poly.pdbx_strand_id
1 'polypeptide(L)'
;YDDFQVIWDVSINVDKSEMVALLGPNGSGKSTILNTISNLVEHRNGTINFEDNLISNIPTYRRTELGISHVLERRRVFPHLTVKQNLLLGAWHPKAKDELSNSLEKIYKIFPKLDTRSNQLAKTMSGGEQQMLAIARGMMGLPKLLMVDEPFLGLSPMVMKDLIKIFKNIVAEGISILFVEQNVRL
;
A
#
# COMPACT_ATOMS: atom_id res chain seq x y z
N TYR A 1 -5.47 21.06 -4.16
CA TYR A 1 -5.82 20.96 -5.57
C TYR A 1 -6.07 22.38 -6.10
N ASP A 2 -5.25 22.85 -7.00
CA ASP A 2 -5.17 24.25 -7.41
C ASP A 2 -5.04 25.17 -6.19
N ASP A 3 -5.98 26.09 -5.97
CA ASP A 3 -5.96 26.98 -4.80
C ASP A 3 -6.83 26.49 -3.62
N PHE A 4 -7.39 25.28 -3.71
CA PHE A 4 -8.25 24.73 -2.66
C PHE A 4 -7.46 23.91 -1.64
N GLN A 5 -7.37 24.41 -0.41
CA GLN A 5 -6.77 23.68 0.71
C GLN A 5 -7.72 22.62 1.24
N VAL A 6 -7.26 21.36 1.28
CA VAL A 6 -8.06 20.20 1.73
C VAL A 6 -7.67 19.76 3.15
N ILE A 7 -6.39 19.90 3.53
CA ILE A 7 -5.86 19.46 4.82
C ILE A 7 -5.49 20.66 5.67
N TRP A 8 -5.95 20.69 6.92
CA TRP A 8 -5.71 21.75 7.89
C TRP A 8 -5.15 21.14 9.18
N ASP A 9 -3.93 21.55 9.57
CA ASP A 9 -3.30 21.23 10.87
C ASP A 9 -3.40 19.76 11.31
N VAL A 10 -3.06 18.83 10.41
CA VAL A 10 -3.07 17.39 10.68
C VAL A 10 -1.68 16.94 11.10
N SER A 11 -1.61 16.26 12.26
CA SER A 11 -0.41 15.55 12.71
C SER A 11 -0.74 14.06 12.88
N ILE A 12 0.11 13.19 12.31
CA ILE A 12 -0.06 11.74 12.36
C ILE A 12 1.30 11.14 12.70
N ASN A 13 1.30 10.12 13.54
CA ASN A 13 2.45 9.26 13.80
C ASN A 13 2.11 7.81 13.48
N VAL A 14 3.08 7.05 12.98
CA VAL A 14 2.99 5.61 12.76
C VAL A 14 4.30 5.01 13.28
N ASP A 15 4.21 4.21 14.33
CA ASP A 15 5.36 3.56 14.93
C ASP A 15 5.80 2.33 14.11
N LYS A 16 7.02 1.82 14.40
CA LYS A 16 7.50 0.58 13.78
C LYS A 16 6.57 -0.59 14.08
N SER A 17 6.27 -1.39 13.05
CA SER A 17 5.40 -2.57 13.18
C SER A 17 4.02 -2.22 13.77
N GLU A 18 3.53 -1.04 13.46
CA GLU A 18 2.20 -0.59 13.85
C GLU A 18 1.24 -0.63 12.66
N MET A 19 -0.04 -0.83 12.96
CA MET A 19 -1.13 -0.72 11.99
C MET A 19 -2.05 0.41 12.40
N VAL A 20 -2.05 1.49 11.63
CA VAL A 20 -2.85 2.70 11.85
C VAL A 20 -3.94 2.81 10.80
N ALA A 21 -5.17 3.12 11.23
CA ALA A 21 -6.30 3.40 10.37
C ALA A 21 -6.71 4.87 10.46
N LEU A 22 -6.76 5.57 9.34
CA LEU A 22 -7.40 6.88 9.24
C LEU A 22 -8.84 6.70 8.79
N LEU A 23 -9.76 7.13 9.63
CA LEU A 23 -11.19 6.92 9.41
C LEU A 23 -11.89 8.26 9.17
N GLY A 24 -12.86 8.28 8.25
CA GLY A 24 -13.65 9.47 8.00
C GLY A 24 -14.48 9.37 6.72
N PRO A 25 -15.46 10.27 6.52
CA PRO A 25 -16.32 10.28 5.35
C PRO A 25 -15.54 10.56 4.06
N ASN A 26 -16.17 10.29 2.91
CA ASN A 26 -15.60 10.67 1.61
C ASN A 26 -15.42 12.18 1.54
N GLY A 27 -14.32 12.62 0.93
CA GLY A 27 -13.98 14.04 0.83
C GLY A 27 -13.32 14.65 2.08
N SER A 28 -13.08 13.88 3.18
CA SER A 28 -12.42 14.40 4.39
C SER A 28 -10.88 14.53 4.27
N GLY A 29 -10.30 14.27 3.11
CA GLY A 29 -8.87 14.47 2.88
C GLY A 29 -7.98 13.23 3.15
N LYS A 30 -8.52 12.07 3.50
CA LYS A 30 -7.75 10.86 3.82
C LYS A 30 -6.77 10.44 2.70
N SER A 31 -7.29 10.25 1.49
CA SER A 31 -6.45 9.92 0.32
C SER A 31 -5.46 11.04 -0.01
N THR A 32 -5.83 12.31 0.26
CA THR A 32 -4.93 13.45 0.11
C THR A 32 -3.75 13.34 1.08
N ILE A 33 -3.96 12.89 2.31
CA ILE A 33 -2.88 12.64 3.28
C ILE A 33 -1.93 11.58 2.73
N LEU A 34 -2.43 10.41 2.27
CA LEU A 34 -1.57 9.37 1.69
C LEU A 34 -0.82 9.87 0.45
N ASN A 35 -1.51 10.62 -0.43
CA ASN A 35 -0.91 11.22 -1.62
C ASN A 35 0.19 12.23 -1.26
N THR A 36 0.02 12.99 -0.18
CA THR A 36 1.03 13.91 0.33
C THR A 36 2.24 13.16 0.90
N ILE A 37 2.03 12.10 1.68
CA ILE A 37 3.11 11.26 2.22
C ILE A 37 3.90 10.58 1.08
N SER A 38 3.26 10.18 -0.02
CA SER A 38 3.93 9.62 -1.19
C SER A 38 4.45 10.66 -2.20
N ASN A 39 4.20 11.95 -1.96
CA ASN A 39 4.50 13.08 -2.84
C ASN A 39 3.84 12.98 -4.24
N LEU A 40 2.67 12.38 -4.31
CA LEU A 40 1.79 12.45 -5.48
C LEU A 40 1.00 13.76 -5.50
N VAL A 41 0.86 14.41 -4.35
CA VAL A 41 0.33 15.75 -4.17
C VAL A 41 1.34 16.53 -3.32
N GLU A 42 1.73 17.70 -3.81
CA GLU A 42 2.65 18.59 -3.11
C GLU A 42 1.97 19.21 -1.87
N HIS A 43 2.69 19.26 -0.75
CA HIS A 43 2.23 19.96 0.45
C HIS A 43 2.86 21.35 0.49
N ARG A 44 2.09 22.32 1.01
CA ARG A 44 2.55 23.71 1.07
C ARG A 44 3.26 24.03 2.40
N ASN A 45 2.81 23.43 3.51
CA ASN A 45 3.30 23.70 4.86
C ASN A 45 3.43 22.41 5.66
N GLY A 46 4.21 22.46 6.74
CA GLY A 46 4.46 21.33 7.62
C GLY A 46 5.69 20.52 7.23
N THR A 47 5.91 19.41 7.91
CA THR A 47 7.04 18.51 7.71
C THR A 47 6.58 17.07 7.66
N ILE A 48 7.23 16.28 6.82
CA ILE A 48 7.05 14.83 6.77
C ILE A 48 8.38 14.20 7.08
N ASN A 49 8.43 13.42 8.16
CA ASN A 49 9.62 12.67 8.57
C ASN A 49 9.39 11.18 8.36
N PHE A 50 10.40 10.46 7.94
CA PHE A 50 10.41 9.01 7.83
C PHE A 50 11.74 8.47 8.35
N GLU A 51 11.71 7.62 9.40
CA GLU A 51 12.91 7.12 10.10
C GLU A 51 13.91 8.24 10.40
N ASP A 52 13.47 9.28 11.10
CA ASP A 52 14.27 10.46 11.51
C ASP A 52 14.79 11.32 10.35
N ASN A 53 14.42 11.01 9.11
CA ASN A 53 14.81 11.79 7.93
C ASN A 53 13.65 12.68 7.47
N LEU A 54 13.94 13.96 7.24
CA LEU A 54 12.99 14.87 6.60
C LEU A 54 12.81 14.50 5.12
N ILE A 55 11.61 14.09 4.75
CA ILE A 55 11.31 13.65 3.37
C ILE A 55 10.39 14.61 2.62
N SER A 56 10.05 15.75 3.21
CA SER A 56 9.11 16.74 2.63
C SER A 56 9.40 17.03 1.15
N ASN A 57 10.66 17.28 0.79
CA ASN A 57 11.07 17.65 -0.57
C ASN A 57 11.63 16.47 -1.39
N ILE A 58 11.50 15.23 -0.88
CA ILE A 58 12.00 14.04 -1.59
C ILE A 58 10.96 13.59 -2.63
N PRO A 59 11.34 13.41 -3.92
CA PRO A 59 10.42 12.98 -4.97
C PRO A 59 9.89 11.57 -4.73
N THR A 60 8.70 11.27 -5.28
CA THR A 60 7.96 10.00 -5.10
C THR A 60 8.82 8.75 -5.26
N TYR A 61 9.61 8.67 -6.34
CA TYR A 61 10.43 7.49 -6.60
C TYR A 61 11.51 7.26 -5.53
N ARG A 62 12.09 8.35 -4.98
CA ARG A 62 13.04 8.25 -3.86
C ARG A 62 12.38 7.82 -2.57
N ARG A 63 11.13 8.27 -2.30
CA ARG A 63 10.38 7.81 -1.12
C ARG A 63 10.13 6.31 -1.18
N THR A 64 9.88 5.75 -2.36
CA THR A 64 9.77 4.30 -2.54
C THR A 64 11.10 3.58 -2.28
N GLU A 65 12.23 4.11 -2.73
CA GLU A 65 13.57 3.57 -2.44
C GLU A 65 13.89 3.60 -0.93
N LEU A 66 13.37 4.60 -0.18
CA LEU A 66 13.48 4.68 1.27
C LEU A 66 12.62 3.63 2.01
N GLY A 67 11.65 3.04 1.33
CA GLY A 67 10.76 2.01 1.88
C GLY A 67 9.33 2.47 2.14
N ILE A 68 8.83 3.50 1.45
CA ILE A 68 7.41 3.89 1.49
C ILE A 68 6.73 3.35 0.24
N SER A 69 5.78 2.43 0.41
CA SER A 69 4.95 1.92 -0.68
C SER A 69 3.51 2.40 -0.55
N HIS A 70 2.90 2.80 -1.67
CA HIS A 70 1.54 3.30 -1.71
C HIS A 70 0.68 2.47 -2.67
N VAL A 71 -0.28 1.75 -2.12
CA VAL A 71 -1.32 1.01 -2.85
C VAL A 71 -2.53 1.92 -2.99
N LEU A 72 -2.73 2.43 -4.19
CA LEU A 72 -3.81 3.37 -4.52
C LEU A 72 -5.17 2.67 -4.57
N GLU A 73 -6.23 3.44 -4.32
CA GLU A 73 -7.62 3.02 -4.48
C GLU A 73 -7.89 2.33 -5.83
N ARG A 74 -8.92 1.47 -5.88
CA ARG A 74 -9.38 0.74 -7.08
C ARG A 74 -8.40 -0.31 -7.60
N ARG A 75 -7.62 -0.94 -6.69
CA ARG A 75 -6.78 -2.12 -6.97
C ARG A 75 -5.64 -1.89 -7.96
N ARG A 76 -5.84 -1.14 -9.04
CA ARG A 76 -4.87 -0.74 -10.09
C ARG A 76 -3.89 -1.84 -10.48
N VAL A 77 -4.38 -3.08 -10.66
CA VAL A 77 -3.60 -4.17 -11.22
C VAL A 77 -3.44 -3.99 -12.73
N PHE A 78 -2.42 -4.58 -13.32
CA PHE A 78 -2.25 -4.65 -14.77
C PHE A 78 -3.06 -5.83 -15.31
N PRO A 79 -4.23 -5.60 -15.93
CA PRO A 79 -5.23 -6.64 -16.18
C PRO A 79 -4.76 -7.70 -17.20
N HIS A 80 -3.90 -7.31 -18.14
CA HIS A 80 -3.38 -8.19 -19.19
C HIS A 80 -2.05 -8.86 -18.83
N LEU A 81 -1.53 -8.62 -17.64
CA LEU A 81 -0.38 -9.33 -17.08
C LEU A 81 -0.84 -10.43 -16.15
N THR A 82 -0.02 -11.47 -16.03
CA THR A 82 -0.24 -12.54 -15.04
C THR A 82 -0.04 -12.02 -13.62
N VAL A 83 -0.46 -12.81 -12.62
CA VAL A 83 -0.18 -12.53 -11.21
C VAL A 83 1.32 -12.34 -10.99
N LYS A 84 2.14 -13.29 -11.43
CA LYS A 84 3.61 -13.21 -11.32
C LYS A 84 4.16 -11.96 -11.98
N GLN A 85 3.73 -11.63 -13.20
CA GLN A 85 4.19 -10.42 -13.88
C GLN A 85 3.79 -9.13 -13.14
N ASN A 86 2.57 -9.07 -12.57
CA ASN A 86 2.16 -7.96 -11.73
C ASN A 86 3.07 -7.79 -10.51
N LEU A 87 3.41 -8.90 -9.83
CA LEU A 87 4.32 -8.88 -8.68
C LEU A 87 5.70 -8.36 -9.06
N LEU A 88 6.27 -8.87 -10.15
CA LEU A 88 7.61 -8.46 -10.64
C LEU A 88 7.72 -6.96 -10.89
N LEU A 89 6.65 -6.30 -11.34
CA LEU A 89 6.63 -4.85 -11.52
C LEU A 89 6.78 -4.08 -10.20
N GLY A 90 6.44 -4.68 -9.06
CA GLY A 90 6.64 -4.04 -7.75
C GLY A 90 8.11 -3.94 -7.34
N ALA A 91 8.96 -4.82 -7.84
CA ALA A 91 10.40 -4.84 -7.57
C ALA A 91 11.19 -4.01 -8.59
N TRP A 92 10.82 -2.74 -8.79
CA TRP A 92 11.37 -1.92 -9.88
C TRP A 92 12.74 -1.29 -9.56
N HIS A 93 13.05 -0.99 -8.29
CA HIS A 93 14.33 -0.37 -7.90
C HIS A 93 15.42 -1.42 -7.66
N PRO A 94 16.73 -1.06 -7.76
CA PRO A 94 17.83 -2.03 -7.74
C PRO A 94 17.79 -2.98 -6.55
N LYS A 95 17.70 -2.47 -5.32
CA LYS A 95 17.66 -3.28 -4.10
C LYS A 95 16.52 -4.30 -4.09
N ALA A 96 15.34 -3.94 -4.60
CA ALA A 96 14.21 -4.87 -4.69
C ALA A 96 14.43 -5.94 -5.78
N LYS A 97 15.18 -5.62 -6.85
CA LYS A 97 15.56 -6.58 -7.87
C LYS A 97 16.57 -7.60 -7.35
N ASP A 98 17.52 -7.17 -6.54
CA ASP A 98 18.52 -8.06 -5.93
C ASP A 98 17.85 -9.09 -4.98
N GLU A 99 16.76 -8.67 -4.30
CA GLU A 99 15.99 -9.52 -3.37
C GLU A 99 14.77 -10.21 -4.03
N LEU A 100 14.67 -10.20 -5.34
CA LEU A 100 13.46 -10.62 -6.07
C LEU A 100 12.95 -12.00 -5.71
N SER A 101 13.83 -13.01 -5.68
CA SER A 101 13.48 -14.40 -5.40
C SER A 101 12.99 -14.57 -3.96
N ASN A 102 13.69 -13.96 -3.00
CA ASN A 102 13.35 -14.00 -1.59
C ASN A 102 12.00 -13.27 -1.34
N SER A 103 11.79 -12.15 -2.02
CA SER A 103 10.55 -11.38 -1.93
C SER A 103 9.36 -12.15 -2.47
N LEU A 104 9.50 -12.82 -3.62
CA LEU A 104 8.44 -13.67 -4.19
C LEU A 104 8.08 -14.82 -3.25
N GLU A 105 9.07 -15.49 -2.68
CA GLU A 105 8.81 -16.58 -1.73
C GLU A 105 8.05 -16.08 -0.49
N LYS A 106 8.44 -14.94 0.09
CA LYS A 106 7.73 -14.31 1.21
C LYS A 106 6.29 -13.93 0.83
N ILE A 107 6.11 -13.32 -0.33
CA ILE A 107 4.79 -12.93 -0.83
C ILE A 107 3.89 -14.16 -0.97
N TYR A 108 4.38 -15.25 -1.53
CA TYR A 108 3.60 -16.46 -1.70
C TYR A 108 3.26 -17.16 -0.37
N LYS A 109 4.11 -17.03 0.66
CA LYS A 109 3.78 -17.46 2.03
C LYS A 109 2.64 -16.64 2.64
N ILE A 110 2.65 -15.32 2.44
CA ILE A 110 1.61 -14.41 2.97
C ILE A 110 0.31 -14.52 2.16
N PHE A 111 0.42 -14.71 0.84
CA PHE A 111 -0.69 -14.78 -0.11
C PHE A 111 -0.70 -16.11 -0.89
N PRO A 112 -1.00 -17.27 -0.26
CA PRO A 112 -0.89 -18.58 -0.94
C PRO A 112 -1.74 -18.71 -2.21
N LYS A 113 -2.88 -18.01 -2.26
CA LYS A 113 -3.75 -17.98 -3.45
C LYS A 113 -3.08 -17.33 -4.67
N LEU A 114 -2.12 -16.42 -4.47
CA LEU A 114 -1.38 -15.80 -5.57
C LEU A 114 -0.34 -16.75 -6.16
N ASP A 115 0.24 -17.62 -5.34
CA ASP A 115 1.18 -18.64 -5.80
C ASP A 115 0.48 -19.64 -6.72
N THR A 116 -0.60 -20.28 -6.25
CA THR A 116 -1.36 -21.25 -7.04
C THR A 116 -1.91 -20.70 -8.35
N ARG A 117 -2.03 -19.36 -8.45
CA ARG A 117 -2.56 -18.63 -9.61
C ARG A 117 -1.50 -17.78 -10.31
N SER A 118 -0.22 -18.03 -10.07
CA SER A 118 0.89 -17.19 -10.55
C SER A 118 0.88 -16.92 -12.06
N ASN A 119 0.39 -17.85 -12.86
CA ASN A 119 0.28 -17.75 -14.32
C ASN A 119 -1.10 -17.23 -14.80
N GLN A 120 -2.05 -17.01 -13.90
CA GLN A 120 -3.39 -16.51 -14.24
C GLN A 120 -3.34 -15.01 -14.59
N LEU A 121 -4.08 -14.59 -15.61
CA LEU A 121 -4.23 -13.17 -15.96
C LEU A 121 -5.01 -12.42 -14.87
N ALA A 122 -4.51 -11.26 -14.44
CA ALA A 122 -5.12 -10.49 -13.36
C ALA A 122 -6.58 -10.08 -13.64
N LYS A 123 -6.96 -9.86 -14.90
CA LYS A 123 -8.35 -9.54 -15.29
C LYS A 123 -9.37 -10.65 -14.99
N THR A 124 -8.91 -11.90 -14.85
CA THR A 124 -9.77 -13.06 -14.59
C THR A 124 -9.93 -13.37 -13.10
N MET A 125 -9.27 -12.61 -12.25
CA MET A 125 -9.35 -12.74 -10.79
C MET A 125 -10.58 -12.02 -10.24
N SER A 126 -11.09 -12.51 -9.10
CA SER A 126 -12.12 -11.80 -8.34
C SER A 126 -11.61 -10.46 -7.81
N GLY A 127 -12.54 -9.56 -7.47
CA GLY A 127 -12.14 -8.25 -6.93
C GLY A 127 -11.30 -8.33 -5.65
N GLY A 128 -11.58 -9.27 -4.77
CA GLY A 128 -10.77 -9.49 -3.56
C GLY A 128 -9.37 -10.02 -3.87
N GLU A 129 -9.26 -10.92 -4.85
CA GLU A 129 -7.95 -11.42 -5.29
C GLU A 129 -7.12 -10.35 -5.98
N GLN A 130 -7.75 -9.47 -6.77
CA GLN A 130 -7.08 -8.31 -7.35
C GLN A 130 -6.60 -7.32 -6.28
N GLN A 131 -7.37 -7.14 -5.20
CA GLN A 131 -6.94 -6.33 -4.05
C GLN A 131 -5.72 -6.93 -3.36
N MET A 132 -5.73 -8.23 -3.10
CA MET A 132 -4.59 -8.95 -2.54
C MET A 132 -3.36 -8.84 -3.46
N LEU A 133 -3.53 -8.96 -4.79
CA LEU A 133 -2.46 -8.79 -5.76
C LEU A 133 -1.88 -7.37 -5.76
N ALA A 134 -2.70 -6.34 -5.65
CA ALA A 134 -2.25 -4.94 -5.58
C ALA A 134 -1.39 -4.70 -4.33
N ILE A 135 -1.84 -5.21 -3.17
CA ILE A 135 -1.12 -5.12 -1.90
C ILE A 135 0.21 -5.90 -1.98
N ALA A 136 0.16 -7.14 -2.44
CA ALA A 136 1.32 -8.00 -2.63
C ALA A 136 2.36 -7.35 -3.57
N ARG A 137 1.93 -6.71 -4.66
CA ARG A 137 2.80 -5.95 -5.56
C ARG A 137 3.46 -4.77 -4.83
N GLY A 138 2.73 -4.06 -3.97
CA GLY A 138 3.30 -3.00 -3.14
C GLY A 138 4.39 -3.50 -2.20
N MET A 139 4.25 -4.72 -1.69
CA MET A 139 5.25 -5.35 -0.82
C MET A 139 6.52 -5.79 -1.56
N MET A 140 6.45 -6.04 -2.87
CA MET A 140 7.64 -6.37 -3.67
C MET A 140 8.68 -5.23 -3.72
N GLY A 141 8.28 -4.00 -3.40
CA GLY A 141 9.17 -2.85 -3.24
C GLY A 141 9.96 -2.82 -1.92
N LEU A 142 9.91 -3.88 -1.11
CA LEU A 142 10.56 -3.96 0.20
C LEU A 142 10.18 -2.80 1.15
N PRO A 143 8.89 -2.52 1.36
CA PRO A 143 8.49 -1.39 2.17
C PRO A 143 8.79 -1.61 3.65
N LYS A 144 9.06 -0.50 4.35
CA LYS A 144 9.01 -0.38 5.81
C LYS A 144 7.65 0.20 6.24
N LEU A 145 7.04 1.02 5.37
CA LEU A 145 5.69 1.54 5.50
C LEU A 145 4.88 1.20 4.25
N LEU A 146 3.82 0.45 4.44
CA LEU A 146 2.84 0.13 3.40
C LEU A 146 1.59 0.99 3.63
N MET A 147 1.33 1.92 2.71
CA MET A 147 0.12 2.74 2.72
C MET A 147 -0.92 2.13 1.79
N VAL A 148 -2.18 2.02 2.25
CA VAL A 148 -3.26 1.39 1.46
C VAL A 148 -4.51 2.26 1.49
N ASP A 149 -4.94 2.69 0.31
CA ASP A 149 -6.14 3.51 0.16
C ASP A 149 -7.37 2.63 -0.06
N GLU A 150 -8.34 2.71 0.87
CA GLU A 150 -9.62 1.96 0.89
C GLU A 150 -9.46 0.44 0.62
N PRO A 151 -8.65 -0.29 1.42
CA PRO A 151 -8.36 -1.71 1.17
C PRO A 151 -9.59 -2.62 1.15
N PHE A 152 -10.66 -2.26 1.86
CA PHE A 152 -11.84 -3.11 2.05
C PHE A 152 -13.00 -2.76 1.11
N LEU A 153 -12.86 -1.73 0.28
CA LEU A 153 -13.92 -1.26 -0.61
C LEU A 153 -14.42 -2.36 -1.56
N GLY A 154 -15.73 -2.66 -1.48
CA GLY A 154 -16.39 -3.64 -2.34
C GLY A 154 -15.95 -5.09 -2.12
N LEU A 155 -15.41 -5.42 -0.94
CA LEU A 155 -15.06 -6.78 -0.53
C LEU A 155 -16.21 -7.43 0.26
N SER A 156 -16.34 -8.74 0.14
CA SER A 156 -17.23 -9.50 1.01
C SER A 156 -16.68 -9.60 2.43
N PRO A 157 -17.53 -9.79 3.47
CA PRO A 157 -17.08 -9.91 4.87
C PRO A 157 -16.02 -11.00 5.09
N MET A 158 -16.10 -12.10 4.34
CA MET A 158 -15.09 -13.17 4.42
C MET A 158 -13.73 -12.69 3.92
N VAL A 159 -13.70 -12.01 2.75
CA VAL A 159 -12.45 -11.50 2.17
C VAL A 159 -11.86 -10.37 3.03
N MET A 160 -12.70 -9.53 3.66
CA MET A 160 -12.23 -8.52 4.62
C MET A 160 -11.52 -9.17 5.81
N LYS A 161 -12.10 -10.22 6.40
CA LYS A 161 -11.47 -10.98 7.50
C LYS A 161 -10.12 -11.59 7.08
N ASP A 162 -10.04 -12.15 5.88
CA ASP A 162 -8.79 -12.69 5.34
C ASP A 162 -7.75 -11.58 5.18
N LEU A 163 -8.13 -10.42 4.63
CA LEU A 163 -7.23 -9.30 4.44
C LEU A 163 -6.71 -8.71 5.76
N ILE A 164 -7.57 -8.64 6.80
CA ILE A 164 -7.14 -8.23 8.15
C ILE A 164 -6.09 -9.18 8.72
N LYS A 165 -6.25 -10.50 8.53
CA LYS A 165 -5.23 -11.49 8.94
C LYS A 165 -3.92 -11.27 8.19
N ILE A 166 -4.01 -11.01 6.89
CA ILE A 166 -2.84 -10.68 6.06
C ILE A 166 -2.14 -9.42 6.58
N PHE A 167 -2.87 -8.37 6.91
CA PHE A 167 -2.28 -7.15 7.49
C PHE A 167 -1.56 -7.43 8.80
N LYS A 168 -2.15 -8.24 9.68
CA LYS A 168 -1.49 -8.68 10.92
C LYS A 168 -0.18 -9.44 10.65
N ASN A 169 -0.17 -10.31 9.64
CA ASN A 169 1.04 -11.03 9.27
C ASN A 169 2.11 -10.07 8.70
N ILE A 170 1.72 -9.10 7.88
CA ILE A 170 2.63 -8.08 7.33
C ILE A 170 3.28 -7.27 8.47
N VAL A 171 2.48 -6.87 9.46
CA VAL A 171 2.97 -6.14 10.64
C VAL A 171 3.91 -7.02 11.48
N ALA A 172 3.61 -8.31 11.64
CA ALA A 172 4.48 -9.27 12.33
C ALA A 172 5.84 -9.47 11.63
N GLU A 173 5.90 -9.26 10.31
CA GLU A 173 7.16 -9.24 9.52
C GLU A 173 7.93 -7.91 9.67
N GLY A 174 7.48 -6.98 10.51
CA GLY A 174 8.16 -5.72 10.80
C GLY A 174 7.77 -4.55 9.88
N ILE A 175 6.76 -4.71 9.03
CA ILE A 175 6.28 -3.67 8.11
C ILE A 175 5.13 -2.90 8.78
N SER A 176 5.25 -1.58 8.89
CA SER A 176 4.15 -0.74 9.36
C SER A 176 3.09 -0.55 8.28
N ILE A 177 1.82 -0.46 8.69
CA ILE A 177 0.70 -0.23 7.77
C ILE A 177 -0.04 1.04 8.16
N LEU A 178 -0.23 1.94 7.19
CA LEU A 178 -1.15 3.06 7.28
C LEU A 178 -2.24 2.88 6.23
N PHE A 179 -3.50 2.73 6.64
CA PHE A 179 -4.57 2.62 5.66
C PHE A 179 -5.69 3.62 5.96
N VAL A 180 -6.45 3.96 4.94
CA VAL A 180 -7.58 4.87 5.06
C VAL A 180 -8.87 4.15 4.72
N GLU A 181 -9.95 4.43 5.47
CA GLU A 181 -11.26 3.82 5.29
C GLU A 181 -12.40 4.80 5.59
N GLN A 182 -13.54 4.55 4.94
CA GLN A 182 -14.74 5.33 5.18
C GLN A 182 -15.57 4.77 6.34
N ASN A 183 -15.63 3.45 6.51
CA ASN A 183 -16.54 2.77 7.43
C ASN A 183 -15.80 1.84 8.40
N VAL A 184 -16.11 1.95 9.69
CA VAL A 184 -15.47 1.23 10.81
C VAL A 184 -16.18 -0.08 11.18
N ARG A 185 -17.09 -0.56 10.39
CA ARG A 185 -17.72 -1.88 10.63
C ARG A 185 -16.82 -3.00 10.12
N LEU A 186 -15.66 -3.14 10.78
CA LEU A 186 -14.73 -4.25 10.61
C LEU A 186 -15.01 -5.36 11.63
#